data_269640c562d9e3778e6cad017cdb9bda
#
_entry.id   269640c562d9e3778e6cad017cdb9bda
#
_cell.length_a   1.000
_cell.length_b   1.000
_cell.length_c   1.000
_cell.angle_alpha   90.00
_cell.angle_beta   90.00
_cell.angle_gamma   90.00
#
_symmetry.space_group_name_H-M   'P 1'
#
loop_
_entity.id
_entity.type
_entity.pdbx_description
1 polymer ?
#
loop_
_entity_poly.entity_id
_entity_poly.type
_entity_poly.pdbx_seq_one_letter_code
_entity_poly.pdbx_strand_id
1 'polypeptide(L)'
;MTRSALREDQDSTLSEVAGERTLRIGEDNPIRISSGHRILHHDGKCSRPHGHNYEITVEVTGTLTDDGWVVDKGDVTDIIDEWDHRFLVQAGDPLVEAFETSGDSDSLIVLDHPPTAEVMSVILEERMLESFPDTVSNVSVAVRETGELCATY
;
A
#
# COMPACT_ATOMS: atom_id res chain seq x y z
N MET A 1 37.68 3.03 11.52
CA MET A 1 36.72 2.67 10.45
C MET A 1 36.52 1.17 10.47
N THR A 2 35.33 0.73 10.73
CA THR A 2 34.96 -0.68 10.58
C THR A 2 34.98 -1.04 9.10
N ARG A 3 35.71 -2.09 8.73
CA ARG A 3 35.67 -2.65 7.36
C ARG A 3 34.24 -3.08 7.04
N SER A 4 33.82 -2.83 5.81
CA SER A 4 32.51 -3.29 5.35
C SER A 4 32.48 -4.83 5.36
N ALA A 5 31.53 -5.40 6.09
CA ALA A 5 31.33 -6.86 6.13
C ALA A 5 31.09 -7.46 4.74
N LEU A 6 30.61 -6.66 3.81
CA LEU A 6 30.38 -7.07 2.41
C LEU A 6 31.66 -7.34 1.61
N ARG A 7 32.83 -6.99 2.16
CA ARG A 7 34.13 -7.19 1.49
C ARG A 7 34.94 -8.36 2.04
N GLU A 8 34.55 -8.92 3.19
CA GLU A 8 35.38 -9.87 3.92
C GLU A 8 35.05 -11.32 3.61
N ASP A 9 33.86 -11.59 3.11
CA ASP A 9 33.43 -12.95 2.78
C ASP A 9 32.77 -12.99 1.41
N GLN A 10 33.54 -13.41 0.41
CA GLN A 10 33.08 -13.47 -0.99
C GLN A 10 32.13 -14.65 -1.25
N ASP A 11 32.06 -15.61 -0.32
CA ASP A 11 31.21 -16.79 -0.45
C ASP A 11 29.84 -16.60 0.22
N SER A 12 29.64 -15.53 1.03
CA SER A 12 28.37 -15.24 1.71
C SER A 12 27.44 -14.42 0.84
N THR A 13 26.14 -14.73 0.88
CA THR A 13 25.11 -13.94 0.22
C THR A 13 24.90 -12.60 0.90
N LEU A 14 24.34 -11.61 0.17
CA LEU A 14 24.00 -10.30 0.76
C LEU A 14 23.06 -10.44 1.95
N SER A 15 22.09 -11.36 1.88
CA SER A 15 21.14 -11.60 2.97
C SER A 15 21.81 -12.08 4.24
N GLU A 16 22.82 -12.97 4.13
CA GLU A 16 23.56 -13.49 5.27
C GLU A 16 24.43 -12.44 5.94
N VAL A 17 25.08 -11.58 5.15
CA VAL A 17 26.02 -10.57 5.64
C VAL A 17 25.30 -9.34 6.20
N ALA A 18 24.27 -8.87 5.53
CA ALA A 18 23.57 -7.64 5.88
C ALA A 18 22.51 -7.81 6.97
N GLY A 19 21.98 -9.02 7.15
CA GLY A 19 20.84 -9.26 8.05
C GLY A 19 19.57 -8.54 7.59
N GLU A 20 18.60 -8.42 8.48
CA GLU A 20 17.38 -7.68 8.19
C GLU A 20 17.61 -6.18 8.09
N ARG A 21 16.88 -5.55 7.18
CA ARG A 21 16.82 -4.11 7.01
C ARG A 21 15.36 -3.67 6.87
N THR A 22 15.06 -2.48 7.30
CA THR A 22 13.75 -1.84 7.08
C THR A 22 13.92 -0.73 6.06
N LEU A 23 13.20 -0.86 4.95
CA LEU A 23 13.09 0.17 3.93
C LEU A 23 11.87 1.03 4.24
N ARG A 24 12.06 2.33 4.37
CA ARG A 24 10.99 3.30 4.58
C ARG A 24 10.74 4.08 3.32
N ILE A 25 9.50 4.04 2.83
CA ILE A 25 9.10 4.69 1.58
C ILE A 25 8.04 5.73 1.91
N GLY A 26 8.30 6.97 1.50
CA GLY A 26 7.37 8.07 1.72
C GLY A 26 7.47 8.75 3.09
N GLU A 27 8.53 8.53 3.84
CA GLU A 27 8.69 9.09 5.19
C GLU A 27 8.63 10.62 5.20
N ASP A 28 9.40 11.28 4.35
CA ASP A 28 9.43 12.75 4.24
C ASP A 28 8.53 13.29 3.13
N ASN A 29 8.22 12.46 2.14
CA ASN A 29 7.38 12.80 1.01
C ASN A 29 6.46 11.63 0.69
N PRO A 30 5.26 11.58 1.27
CA PRO A 30 4.34 10.48 1.11
C PRO A 30 3.97 10.21 -0.35
N ILE A 31 3.64 8.96 -0.65
CA ILE A 31 3.03 8.60 -1.92
C ILE A 31 1.61 9.12 -1.90
N ARG A 32 1.23 9.92 -2.90
CA ARG A 32 -0.09 10.53 -2.99
C ARG A 32 -0.91 9.88 -4.08
N ILE A 33 -2.15 9.54 -3.75
CA ILE A 33 -3.17 9.13 -4.71
C ILE A 33 -4.44 9.93 -4.45
N SER A 34 -5.20 10.17 -5.52
CA SER A 34 -6.53 10.76 -5.44
C SER A 34 -7.55 9.68 -5.71
N SER A 35 -8.37 9.35 -4.72
CA SER A 35 -9.32 8.26 -4.83
C SER A 35 -10.66 8.64 -4.23
N GLY A 36 -11.73 8.17 -4.88
CA GLY A 36 -13.07 8.33 -4.35
C GLY A 36 -13.49 7.13 -3.51
N HIS A 37 -14.41 7.33 -2.61
CA HIS A 37 -15.07 6.26 -1.87
C HIS A 37 -16.37 6.72 -1.23
N ARG A 38 -17.10 5.78 -0.65
CA ARG A 38 -18.12 6.03 0.35
C ARG A 38 -18.19 4.87 1.34
N ILE A 39 -18.64 5.19 2.53
CA ILE A 39 -18.93 4.18 3.56
C ILE A 39 -20.44 3.95 3.56
N LEU A 40 -20.88 2.94 2.83
CA LEU A 40 -22.29 2.70 2.52
C LEU A 40 -23.20 2.64 3.75
N HIS A 41 -22.73 2.02 4.82
CA HIS A 41 -23.50 1.84 6.05
C HIS A 41 -23.42 3.01 7.03
N HIS A 42 -22.67 4.07 6.71
CA HIS A 42 -22.49 5.20 7.60
C HIS A 42 -23.75 6.08 7.63
N ASP A 43 -24.16 6.52 8.82
CA ASP A 43 -25.35 7.35 9.02
C ASP A 43 -25.14 8.83 8.67
N GLY A 44 -23.88 9.28 8.56
CA GLY A 44 -23.51 10.65 8.25
C GLY A 44 -23.02 10.84 6.82
N LYS A 45 -22.34 11.96 6.59
CA LYS A 45 -21.87 12.36 5.26
C LYS A 45 -20.84 11.43 4.62
N CYS A 46 -20.20 10.55 5.39
CA CYS A 46 -19.27 9.56 4.83
C CYS A 46 -19.96 8.51 3.94
N SER A 47 -21.30 8.39 4.02
CA SER A 47 -22.08 7.57 3.09
C SER A 47 -22.26 8.21 1.72
N ARG A 48 -21.96 9.48 1.59
CA ARG A 48 -22.02 10.20 0.32
C ARG A 48 -20.75 9.93 -0.49
N PRO A 49 -20.87 9.72 -1.81
CA PRO A 49 -19.67 9.65 -2.67
C PRO A 49 -18.82 10.90 -2.52
N HIS A 50 -17.56 10.71 -2.20
CA HIS A 50 -16.59 11.79 -2.02
C HIS A 50 -15.17 11.23 -2.26
N GLY A 51 -14.17 12.05 -2.13
CA GLY A 51 -12.79 11.62 -2.35
C GLY A 51 -11.81 12.34 -1.45
N HIS A 52 -10.61 11.80 -1.41
CA HIS A 52 -9.48 12.34 -0.67
C HIS A 52 -8.20 12.25 -1.50
N ASN A 53 -7.26 13.12 -1.19
CA ASN A 53 -5.87 12.96 -1.58
C ASN A 53 -5.17 12.18 -0.46
N TYR A 54 -5.14 10.86 -0.61
CA TYR A 54 -4.50 10.00 0.36
C TYR A 54 -2.99 10.17 0.34
N GLU A 55 -2.40 10.16 1.51
CA GLU A 55 -0.95 10.12 1.68
C GLU A 55 -0.56 8.77 2.29
N ILE A 56 0.28 8.02 1.58
CA ILE A 56 0.61 6.65 1.94
C ILE A 56 2.10 6.53 2.18
N THR A 57 2.46 5.93 3.32
CA THR A 57 3.83 5.58 3.66
C THR A 57 3.92 4.09 3.91
N VAL A 58 5.06 3.50 3.55
CA VAL A 58 5.26 2.05 3.64
C VAL A 58 6.59 1.75 4.31
N GLU A 59 6.58 0.81 5.23
CA GLU A 59 7.78 0.20 5.79
C GLU A 59 7.83 -1.27 5.38
N VAL A 60 8.94 -1.70 4.79
CA VAL A 60 9.16 -3.09 4.38
C VAL A 60 10.41 -3.59 5.08
N THR A 61 10.26 -4.65 5.85
CA THR A 61 11.37 -5.30 6.57
C THR A 61 11.67 -6.66 5.96
N GLY A 62 12.92 -6.93 5.76
CA GLY A 62 13.39 -8.22 5.24
C GLY A 62 14.90 -8.24 5.07
N THR A 63 15.39 -9.34 4.54
CA THR A 63 16.79 -9.48 4.15
C THR A 63 16.97 -8.98 2.72
N LEU A 64 18.19 -8.61 2.37
CA LEU A 64 18.50 -8.13 1.01
C LEU A 64 18.39 -9.27 0.00
N THR A 65 17.81 -8.98 -1.13
CA THR A 65 17.90 -9.83 -2.33
C THR A 65 19.28 -9.67 -2.97
N ASP A 66 19.58 -10.50 -3.97
CA ASP A 66 20.83 -10.40 -4.74
C ASP A 66 20.93 -9.07 -5.50
N ASP A 67 19.81 -8.39 -5.72
CA ASP A 67 19.77 -7.04 -6.32
C ASP A 67 20.27 -5.94 -5.36
N GLY A 68 20.40 -6.25 -4.08
CA GLY A 68 20.92 -5.33 -3.08
C GLY A 68 19.85 -4.49 -2.36
N TRP A 69 18.58 -4.84 -2.52
CA TRP A 69 17.46 -4.19 -1.84
C TRP A 69 16.55 -5.19 -1.10
N VAL A 70 15.75 -4.67 -0.19
CA VAL A 70 14.68 -5.46 0.45
C VAL A 70 13.56 -5.72 -0.58
N VAL A 71 13.12 -4.67 -1.24
CA VAL A 71 12.20 -4.70 -2.39
C VAL A 71 12.54 -3.55 -3.33
N ASP A 72 12.10 -3.66 -4.57
CA ASP A 72 12.13 -2.52 -5.49
C ASP A 72 11.04 -1.51 -5.10
N LYS A 73 11.42 -0.26 -4.90
CA LYS A 73 10.47 0.84 -4.63
C LYS A 73 9.39 0.92 -5.71
N GLY A 74 9.73 0.68 -6.97
CA GLY A 74 8.78 0.68 -8.09
C GLY A 74 7.62 -0.30 -7.88
N ASP A 75 7.90 -1.48 -7.35
CA ASP A 75 6.88 -2.48 -7.08
C ASP A 75 5.90 -2.01 -5.99
N VAL A 76 6.39 -1.28 -5.01
CA VAL A 76 5.55 -0.69 -3.96
C VAL A 76 4.64 0.39 -4.54
N THR A 77 5.21 1.31 -5.31
CA THR A 77 4.45 2.42 -5.90
C THR A 77 3.43 1.94 -6.92
N ASP A 78 3.75 0.93 -7.70
CA ASP A 78 2.82 0.35 -8.69
C ASP A 78 1.57 -0.26 -8.03
N ILE A 79 1.73 -0.94 -6.91
CA ILE A 79 0.60 -1.50 -6.16
C ILE A 79 -0.32 -0.38 -5.66
N ILE A 80 0.24 0.68 -5.14
CA ILE A 80 -0.53 1.84 -4.63
C ILE A 80 -1.21 2.58 -5.78
N ASP A 81 -0.52 2.77 -6.89
CA ASP A 81 -1.02 3.49 -8.07
C ASP A 81 -2.24 2.84 -8.73
N GLU A 82 -2.47 1.55 -8.52
CA GLU A 82 -3.67 0.87 -9.01
C GLU A 82 -4.96 1.54 -8.51
N TRP A 83 -4.91 2.19 -7.35
CA TRP A 83 -6.05 2.87 -6.75
C TRP A 83 -6.12 4.35 -7.08
N ASP A 84 -5.10 4.91 -7.72
CA ASP A 84 -5.09 6.32 -8.09
C ASP A 84 -6.13 6.60 -9.18
N HIS A 85 -6.90 7.65 -8.98
CA HIS A 85 -8.01 8.03 -9.87
C HIS A 85 -9.06 6.93 -10.05
N ARG A 86 -9.26 6.12 -9.01
CA ARG A 86 -10.28 5.08 -8.94
C ARG A 86 -11.27 5.38 -7.82
N PHE A 87 -12.44 4.77 -7.93
CA PHE A 87 -13.49 4.87 -6.91
C PHE A 87 -13.62 3.52 -6.21
N LEU A 88 -13.45 3.52 -4.89
CA LEU A 88 -13.46 2.31 -4.07
C LEU A 88 -14.83 2.13 -3.43
N VAL A 89 -15.43 0.98 -3.62
CA VAL A 89 -16.74 0.61 -3.04
C VAL A 89 -16.69 -0.77 -2.43
N GLN A 90 -17.58 -1.00 -1.48
CA GLN A 90 -17.80 -2.34 -0.94
C GLN A 90 -18.65 -3.16 -1.91
N ALA A 91 -18.37 -4.44 -2.02
CA ALA A 91 -19.20 -5.39 -2.76
C ALA A 91 -20.66 -5.32 -2.29
N GLY A 92 -21.59 -5.29 -3.23
CA GLY A 92 -23.02 -5.11 -2.94
C GLY A 92 -23.50 -3.65 -2.93
N ASP A 93 -22.58 -2.69 -3.03
CA ASP A 93 -22.96 -1.28 -3.16
C ASP A 93 -23.69 -1.06 -4.50
N PRO A 94 -24.86 -0.40 -4.51
CA PRO A 94 -25.59 -0.07 -5.73
C PRO A 94 -24.79 0.76 -6.75
N LEU A 95 -23.73 1.46 -6.32
CA LEU A 95 -22.86 2.19 -7.24
C LEU A 95 -22.12 1.27 -8.22
N VAL A 96 -21.90 0.00 -7.87
CA VAL A 96 -21.27 -0.97 -8.80
C VAL A 96 -22.06 -1.04 -10.10
N GLU A 97 -23.38 -1.25 -10.00
CA GLU A 97 -24.26 -1.30 -11.18
C GLU A 97 -24.31 0.03 -11.92
N ALA A 98 -24.33 1.15 -11.18
CA ALA A 98 -24.33 2.48 -11.78
C ALA A 98 -23.08 2.74 -12.63
N PHE A 99 -21.91 2.37 -12.16
CA PHE A 99 -20.66 2.47 -12.91
C PHE A 99 -20.65 1.56 -14.13
N GLU A 100 -21.16 0.33 -14.02
CA GLU A 100 -21.29 -0.60 -15.15
C GLU A 100 -22.22 -0.02 -16.22
N THR A 101 -23.36 0.51 -15.82
CA THR A 101 -24.37 1.09 -16.74
C THR A 101 -23.82 2.32 -17.46
N SER A 102 -23.01 3.14 -16.81
CA SER A 102 -22.41 4.32 -17.43
C SER A 102 -21.19 4.00 -18.30
N GLY A 103 -20.69 2.76 -18.27
CA GLY A 103 -19.49 2.36 -18.99
C GLY A 103 -18.19 2.68 -18.29
N ASP A 104 -18.23 2.96 -16.99
CA ASP A 104 -17.08 3.37 -16.18
C ASP A 104 -16.56 2.28 -15.25
N SER A 105 -16.81 1.00 -15.56
CA SER A 105 -16.38 -0.13 -14.72
C SER A 105 -14.87 -0.13 -14.43
N ASP A 106 -14.06 0.34 -15.38
CA ASP A 106 -12.60 0.42 -15.20
C ASP A 106 -12.17 1.43 -14.13
N SER A 107 -13.05 2.37 -13.79
CA SER A 107 -12.80 3.37 -12.74
C SER A 107 -13.08 2.85 -11.34
N LEU A 108 -13.65 1.65 -11.24
CA LEU A 108 -14.16 1.11 -9.99
C LEU A 108 -13.24 0.03 -9.42
N ILE A 109 -12.99 0.14 -8.13
CA ILE A 109 -12.35 -0.93 -7.34
C ILE A 109 -13.40 -1.44 -6.34
N VAL A 110 -13.74 -2.71 -6.45
CA VAL A 110 -14.70 -3.38 -5.55
C VAL A 110 -13.94 -4.14 -4.49
N LEU A 111 -14.16 -3.80 -3.24
CA LEU A 111 -13.57 -4.46 -2.08
C LEU A 111 -14.61 -5.32 -1.37
N ASP A 112 -14.18 -6.38 -0.70
CA ASP A 112 -15.07 -7.22 0.10
C ASP A 112 -15.51 -6.55 1.41
N HIS A 113 -14.84 -5.48 1.79
CA HIS A 113 -15.05 -4.74 3.03
C HIS A 113 -15.24 -3.24 2.77
N PRO A 114 -15.78 -2.47 3.74
CA PRO A 114 -15.91 -1.02 3.59
C PRO A 114 -14.56 -0.36 3.29
N PRO A 115 -14.50 0.57 2.32
CA PRO A 115 -13.24 1.21 1.92
C PRO A 115 -12.81 2.32 2.88
N THR A 116 -12.65 1.98 4.15
CA THR A 116 -12.07 2.86 5.16
C THR A 116 -10.55 2.92 5.03
N ALA A 117 -9.92 3.95 5.59
CA ALA A 117 -8.46 4.02 5.62
C ALA A 117 -7.83 2.79 6.30
N GLU A 118 -8.48 2.28 7.34
CA GLU A 118 -8.05 1.08 8.07
C GLU A 118 -8.06 -0.16 7.16
N VAL A 119 -9.14 -0.38 6.43
CA VAL A 119 -9.26 -1.50 5.49
C VAL A 119 -8.29 -1.33 4.31
N MET A 120 -8.13 -0.12 3.79
CA MET A 120 -7.17 0.17 2.74
C MET A 120 -5.74 -0.19 3.17
N SER A 121 -5.37 0.17 4.39
CA SER A 121 -4.07 -0.17 4.98
C SER A 121 -3.84 -1.68 4.98
N VAL A 122 -4.79 -2.45 5.49
CA VAL A 122 -4.71 -3.92 5.56
C VAL A 122 -4.60 -4.55 4.16
N ILE A 123 -5.43 -4.13 3.22
CA ILE A 123 -5.43 -4.70 1.86
C ILE A 123 -4.11 -4.40 1.14
N LEU A 124 -3.58 -3.19 1.28
CA LEU A 124 -2.28 -2.86 0.69
C LEU A 124 -1.16 -3.71 1.28
N GLU A 125 -1.15 -3.92 2.59
CA GLU A 125 -0.19 -4.82 3.23
C GLU A 125 -0.27 -6.25 2.70
N GLU A 126 -1.47 -6.80 2.60
CA GLU A 126 -1.70 -8.15 2.07
C GLU A 126 -1.22 -8.27 0.62
N ARG A 127 -1.58 -7.33 -0.24
CA ARG A 127 -1.15 -7.33 -1.64
C ARG A 127 0.37 -7.24 -1.79
N MET A 128 1.01 -6.42 -0.99
CA MET A 128 2.46 -6.28 -0.98
C MET A 128 3.14 -7.57 -0.53
N LEU A 129 2.66 -8.19 0.57
CA LEU A 129 3.21 -9.47 1.04
C LEU A 129 3.06 -10.59 0.02
N GLU A 130 1.97 -10.63 -0.72
CA GLU A 130 1.75 -11.61 -1.79
C GLU A 130 2.70 -11.40 -2.99
N SER A 131 3.04 -10.15 -3.29
CA SER A 131 3.85 -9.78 -4.46
C SER A 131 5.35 -9.76 -4.20
N PHE A 132 5.75 -9.53 -2.95
CA PHE A 132 7.15 -9.35 -2.59
C PHE A 132 7.88 -10.69 -2.42
N PRO A 133 9.23 -10.68 -2.51
CA PRO A 133 10.02 -11.88 -2.28
C PRO A 133 9.80 -12.49 -0.89
N ASP A 134 10.03 -13.78 -0.76
CA ASP A 134 9.91 -14.50 0.52
C ASP A 134 10.90 -14.01 1.59
N THR A 135 11.91 -13.26 1.20
CA THR A 135 12.84 -12.57 2.10
C THR A 135 12.23 -11.44 2.91
N VAL A 136 11.04 -10.96 2.50
CA VAL A 136 10.28 -9.95 3.25
C VAL A 136 9.59 -10.61 4.44
N SER A 137 9.86 -10.09 5.63
CA SER A 137 9.28 -10.60 6.89
C SER A 137 8.10 -9.76 7.39
N ASN A 138 8.04 -8.48 7.05
CA ASN A 138 6.97 -7.58 7.49
C ASN A 138 6.75 -6.43 6.53
N VAL A 139 5.49 -6.03 6.38
CA VAL A 139 5.07 -4.83 5.68
C VAL A 139 4.10 -4.07 6.56
N SER A 140 4.34 -2.77 6.72
CA SER A 140 3.44 -1.86 7.43
C SER A 140 3.08 -0.70 6.51
N VAL A 141 1.80 -0.46 6.33
CA VAL A 141 1.28 0.62 5.48
C VAL A 141 0.48 1.61 6.32
N ALA A 142 0.86 2.87 6.27
CA ALA A 142 0.07 3.95 6.85
C ALA A 142 -0.71 4.67 5.75
N VAL A 143 -2.02 4.77 5.94
CA VAL A 143 -2.93 5.47 5.02
C VAL A 143 -3.51 6.68 5.72
N ARG A 144 -3.08 7.86 5.32
CA ARG A 144 -3.62 9.13 5.79
C ARG A 144 -4.70 9.61 4.83
N GLU A 145 -5.92 9.66 5.33
CA GLU A 145 -7.09 10.12 4.59
C GLU A 145 -7.19 11.64 4.60
N THR A 146 -7.01 12.23 5.80
CA THR A 146 -7.01 13.67 6.03
C THR A 146 -5.92 14.04 7.03
N GLY A 147 -5.72 15.34 7.29
CA GLY A 147 -4.83 15.77 8.37
C GLY A 147 -5.24 15.30 9.76
N GLU A 148 -6.50 14.88 9.91
CA GLU A 148 -7.08 14.43 11.20
C GLU A 148 -7.10 12.90 11.35
N LEU A 149 -6.96 12.14 10.27
CA LEU A 149 -7.13 10.70 10.28
C LEU A 149 -6.05 9.97 9.49
N CYS A 150 -5.34 9.11 10.18
CA CYS A 150 -4.35 8.20 9.59
C CYS A 150 -4.50 6.81 10.21
N ALA A 151 -4.65 5.81 9.35
CA ALA A 151 -4.68 4.40 9.78
C ALA A 151 -3.30 3.76 9.54
N THR A 152 -2.79 3.09 10.55
CA THR A 152 -1.51 2.38 10.49
C THR A 152 -1.55 1.14 11.37
N TYR A 153 -0.63 0.25 11.12
CA TYR A 153 -0.40 -0.94 11.96
C TYR A 153 0.21 -0.56 13.30
#